data_f3d6421c8b27674e0b789c53101336ad
#
_entry.id   f3d6421c8b27674e0b789c53101336ad
#
_cell.length_a   1.000
_cell.length_b   1.000
_cell.length_c   1.000
_cell.angle_alpha   90.00
_cell.angle_beta   90.00
_cell.angle_gamma   90.00
#
_symmetry.space_group_name_H-M   'P 1'
#
loop_
_entity.id
_entity.type
_entity.pdbx_description
1 polymer ?
#
loop_
_entity_poly.entity_id
_entity_poly.type
_entity_poly.pdbx_seq_one_letter_code
_entity_poly.pdbx_strand_id
1 'polypeptide(L)'
;TIWDTFKKAHEKDLLYLGKYPVHICPRCETAVAYNEIEYGKSEDLSVYVKFPLKKEKNKFFIIWTTTPWTLPGNTGIMVNPDIEYSEIELANKEIWIIAKDKISEIMSEIGKEYNVKKTFTGKKIEGVEYENPLAKNLNLKLKNAYKVVLSPRYVNLEEGTGLVHCAPGHGK
;
A
#
# COMPACT_ATOMS: atom_id res chain seq x y z
N THR A 1 18.20 40.01 -10.81
CA THR A 1 16.73 39.99 -10.51
C THR A 1 16.22 38.54 -10.36
N ILE A 2 15.02 38.37 -9.81
CA ILE A 2 14.38 37.04 -9.70
C ILE A 2 14.28 36.39 -11.09
N TRP A 3 13.94 37.16 -12.12
CA TRP A 3 13.87 36.65 -13.51
C TRP A 3 15.21 36.11 -14.02
N ASP A 4 16.34 36.71 -13.65
CA ASP A 4 17.67 36.22 -14.04
C ASP A 4 17.95 34.84 -13.39
N THR A 5 17.42 34.60 -12.20
CA THR A 5 17.54 33.31 -11.53
C THR A 5 16.73 32.23 -12.28
N PHE A 6 15.47 32.53 -12.67
CA PHE A 6 14.66 31.64 -13.49
C PHE A 6 15.30 31.35 -14.85
N LYS A 7 15.83 32.39 -15.52
CA LYS A 7 16.55 32.23 -16.78
C LYS A 7 17.74 31.28 -16.65
N LYS A 8 18.60 31.52 -15.65
CA LYS A 8 19.76 30.65 -15.36
C LYS A 8 19.35 29.21 -15.01
N ALA A 9 18.24 29.03 -14.27
CA ALA A 9 17.71 27.71 -13.96
C ALA A 9 17.23 26.99 -15.22
N HIS A 10 16.54 27.71 -16.12
CA HIS A 10 16.09 27.16 -17.40
C HIS A 10 17.28 26.80 -18.32
N GLU A 11 18.29 27.66 -18.43
CA GLU A 11 19.52 27.40 -19.20
C GLU A 11 20.30 26.16 -18.70
N LYS A 12 20.08 25.75 -17.46
CA LYS A 12 20.70 24.58 -16.82
C LYS A 12 19.77 23.36 -16.75
N ASP A 13 18.63 23.37 -17.43
CA ASP A 13 17.61 22.34 -17.41
C ASP A 13 17.09 21.97 -15.98
N LEU A 14 17.16 22.94 -15.06
CA LEU A 14 16.66 22.79 -13.70
C LEU A 14 15.19 23.20 -13.54
N LEU A 15 14.61 23.84 -14.55
CA LEU A 15 13.23 24.30 -14.59
C LEU A 15 12.45 23.47 -15.61
N TYR A 16 11.46 22.73 -15.16
CA TYR A 16 10.64 21.87 -15.99
C TYR A 16 9.17 21.86 -15.53
N LEU A 17 8.26 21.48 -16.42
CA LEU A 17 6.87 21.22 -16.09
C LEU A 17 6.74 19.80 -15.51
N GLY A 18 6.23 19.71 -14.30
CA GLY A 18 6.02 18.44 -13.61
C GLY A 18 4.63 18.33 -13.01
N LYS A 19 4.28 17.12 -12.58
CA LYS A 19 3.08 16.83 -11.76
C LYS A 19 3.54 16.48 -10.36
N TYR A 20 2.96 17.13 -9.38
CA TYR A 20 3.26 16.89 -7.97
C TYR A 20 1.97 16.93 -7.15
N PRO A 21 1.74 15.97 -6.23
CA PRO A 21 0.60 16.01 -5.33
C PRO A 21 0.69 17.23 -4.40
N VAL A 22 -0.37 18.01 -4.35
CA VAL A 22 -0.48 19.19 -3.48
C VAL A 22 -1.76 19.12 -2.66
N HIS A 23 -1.74 19.70 -1.47
CA HIS A 23 -2.94 19.85 -0.67
C HIS A 23 -3.82 20.97 -1.25
N ILE A 24 -5.09 20.67 -1.41
CA ILE A 24 -6.10 21.63 -1.90
C ILE A 24 -7.18 21.75 -0.86
N CYS A 25 -7.53 23.00 -0.51
CA CYS A 25 -8.65 23.27 0.36
C CYS A 25 -9.97 22.98 -0.40
N PRO A 26 -10.82 22.06 0.06
CA PRO A 26 -12.06 21.72 -0.64
C PRO A 26 -13.09 22.86 -0.64
N ARG A 27 -12.97 23.82 0.29
CA ARG A 27 -13.86 24.99 0.38
C ARG A 27 -13.45 26.12 -0.56
N CYS A 28 -12.15 26.40 -0.61
CA CYS A 28 -11.60 27.52 -1.42
C CYS A 28 -11.19 27.08 -2.82
N GLU A 29 -11.02 25.77 -3.04
CA GLU A 29 -10.53 25.15 -4.29
C GLU A 29 -9.14 25.67 -4.70
N THR A 30 -8.34 26.11 -3.71
CA THR A 30 -7.00 26.63 -3.89
C THR A 30 -5.96 25.72 -3.23
N ALA A 31 -4.75 25.69 -3.80
CA ALA A 31 -3.62 25.01 -3.16
C ALA A 31 -3.27 25.70 -1.84
N VAL A 32 -2.93 24.90 -0.83
CA VAL A 32 -2.50 25.35 0.50
C VAL A 32 -1.08 24.90 0.78
N ALA A 33 -0.33 25.73 1.48
CA ALA A 33 1.02 25.41 1.92
C ALA A 33 0.99 24.51 3.18
N TYR A 34 2.11 23.84 3.48
CA TYR A 34 2.21 22.95 4.64
C TYR A 34 1.93 23.62 5.99
N ASN A 35 2.28 24.88 6.13
CA ASN A 35 2.03 25.68 7.34
C ASN A 35 0.57 26.15 7.49
N GLU A 36 -0.24 25.92 6.49
CA GLU A 36 -1.69 26.23 6.50
C GLU A 36 -2.54 24.97 6.80
N ILE A 37 -1.88 23.80 6.97
CA ILE A 37 -2.54 22.53 7.24
C ILE A 37 -2.57 22.32 8.75
N GLU A 38 -3.75 22.05 9.27
CA GLU A 38 -3.95 21.59 10.65
C GLU A 38 -4.25 20.10 10.66
N TYR A 39 -3.60 19.39 11.60
CA TYR A 39 -3.81 17.96 11.80
C TYR A 39 -4.80 17.76 12.96
N GLY A 40 -5.86 17.04 12.69
CA GLY A 40 -6.86 16.64 13.67
C GLY A 40 -6.99 15.12 13.73
N LYS A 41 -7.59 14.61 14.82
CA LYS A 41 -8.02 13.22 14.88
C LYS A 41 -9.36 13.09 14.20
N SER A 42 -9.50 12.17 13.27
CA SER A 42 -10.78 11.75 12.68
C SER A 42 -10.95 10.24 12.84
N GLU A 43 -12.19 9.79 12.88
CA GLU A 43 -12.53 8.37 12.80
C GLU A 43 -12.89 8.06 11.36
N ASP A 44 -12.05 7.22 10.74
CA ASP A 44 -12.25 6.79 9.36
C ASP A 44 -12.48 5.28 9.29
N LEU A 45 -13.30 4.86 8.35
CA LEU A 45 -13.51 3.44 8.10
C LEU A 45 -12.24 2.83 7.48
N SER A 46 -11.81 1.71 8.04
CA SER A 46 -10.73 0.90 7.49
C SER A 46 -11.26 -0.40 6.92
N VAL A 47 -10.54 -0.97 5.96
CA VAL A 47 -10.91 -2.24 5.34
C VAL A 47 -9.73 -3.19 5.23
N TYR A 48 -10.00 -4.48 5.44
CA TYR A 48 -9.09 -5.56 5.11
C TYR A 48 -9.45 -6.11 3.72
N VAL A 49 -8.47 -6.13 2.83
CA VAL A 49 -8.66 -6.52 1.43
C VAL A 49 -7.82 -7.75 1.11
N LYS A 50 -8.45 -8.75 0.51
CA LYS A 50 -7.78 -9.98 0.05
C LYS A 50 -7.24 -9.78 -1.37
N PHE A 51 -5.93 -9.94 -1.53
CA PHE A 51 -5.26 -9.98 -2.83
C PHE A 51 -4.85 -11.42 -3.15
N PRO A 52 -5.54 -12.12 -4.06
CA PRO A 52 -5.27 -13.51 -4.35
C PRO A 52 -3.91 -13.69 -5.02
N LEU A 53 -3.16 -14.71 -4.62
CA LEU A 53 -1.92 -15.08 -5.27
C LEU A 53 -2.22 -15.70 -6.65
N LYS A 54 -1.42 -15.34 -7.65
CA LYS A 54 -1.65 -15.76 -9.04
C LYS A 54 -1.43 -17.25 -9.26
N LYS A 55 -0.46 -17.84 -8.57
CA LYS A 55 -0.08 -19.25 -8.74
C LYS A 55 -0.68 -20.21 -7.73
N GLU A 56 -1.25 -19.71 -6.65
CA GLU A 56 -1.73 -20.53 -5.55
C GLU A 56 -3.19 -20.19 -5.25
N LYS A 57 -4.10 -21.13 -5.55
CA LYS A 57 -5.52 -20.97 -5.26
C LYS A 57 -5.77 -20.91 -3.76
N ASN A 58 -6.77 -20.14 -3.34
CA ASN A 58 -7.16 -19.95 -1.94
C ASN A 58 -6.08 -19.34 -1.03
N LYS A 59 -5.03 -18.73 -1.60
CA LYS A 59 -4.00 -18.03 -0.83
C LYS A 59 -4.05 -16.54 -1.14
N PHE A 60 -3.98 -15.71 -0.10
CA PHE A 60 -4.22 -14.27 -0.18
C PHE A 60 -3.20 -13.49 0.63
N PHE A 61 -2.71 -12.39 0.09
CA PHE A 61 -2.14 -11.32 0.90
C PHE A 61 -3.27 -10.51 1.50
N ILE A 62 -3.20 -10.20 2.79
CA ILE A 62 -4.19 -9.38 3.48
C ILE A 62 -3.62 -7.99 3.66
N ILE A 63 -4.26 -7.03 3.05
CA ILE A 63 -3.89 -5.60 3.12
C ILE A 63 -4.93 -4.88 3.97
N TRP A 64 -4.46 -4.00 4.83
CA TRP A 64 -5.30 -3.06 5.55
C TRP A 64 -5.13 -1.65 4.96
N THR A 65 -6.22 -0.90 4.83
CA THR A 65 -6.17 0.47 4.35
C THR A 65 -7.34 1.31 4.86
N THR A 66 -7.07 2.58 5.16
CA THR A 66 -8.08 3.62 5.42
C THR A 66 -8.45 4.41 4.15
N THR A 67 -7.77 4.14 3.03
CA THR A 67 -7.96 4.85 1.76
C THR A 67 -8.33 3.88 0.61
N PRO A 68 -9.48 3.17 0.71
CA PRO A 68 -9.85 2.12 -0.25
C PRO A 68 -10.01 2.62 -1.70
N TRP A 69 -10.26 3.89 -1.90
CA TRP A 69 -10.34 4.51 -3.24
C TRP A 69 -9.02 4.51 -4.02
N THR A 70 -7.89 4.22 -3.36
CA THR A 70 -6.58 4.08 -4.02
C THR A 70 -6.33 2.66 -4.57
N LEU A 71 -7.12 1.66 -4.16
CA LEU A 71 -6.98 0.26 -4.57
C LEU A 71 -7.09 0.04 -6.09
N PRO A 72 -7.92 0.77 -6.84
CA PRO A 72 -7.91 0.68 -8.32
C PRO A 72 -6.54 0.96 -8.93
N GLY A 73 -5.78 1.86 -8.34
CA GLY A 73 -4.43 2.22 -8.77
C GLY A 73 -3.32 1.31 -8.21
N ASN A 74 -3.65 0.21 -7.54
CA ASN A 74 -2.64 -0.70 -7.01
C ASN A 74 -1.71 -1.22 -8.10
N THR A 75 -0.39 -1.13 -7.84
CA THR A 75 0.66 -1.61 -8.74
C THR A 75 1.60 -2.61 -8.06
N GLY A 76 1.66 -2.60 -6.73
CA GLY A 76 2.54 -3.45 -5.95
C GLY A 76 2.04 -3.63 -4.51
N ILE A 77 2.57 -4.62 -3.84
CA ILE A 77 2.46 -4.82 -2.39
C ILE A 77 3.86 -4.72 -1.82
N MET A 78 4.06 -3.80 -0.87
CA MET A 78 5.32 -3.63 -0.18
C MET A 78 5.35 -4.50 1.08
N VAL A 79 6.50 -5.14 1.32
CA VAL A 79 6.80 -5.90 2.53
C VAL A 79 8.18 -5.52 3.06
N ASN A 80 8.40 -5.65 4.35
CA ASN A 80 9.71 -5.43 4.93
C ASN A 80 10.52 -6.73 4.88
N PRO A 81 11.74 -6.72 4.34
CA PRO A 81 12.57 -7.92 4.19
C PRO A 81 12.89 -8.61 5.53
N ASP A 82 12.97 -7.86 6.61
CA ASP A 82 13.44 -8.32 7.92
C ASP A 82 12.29 -8.74 8.86
N ILE A 83 11.05 -8.42 8.51
CA ILE A 83 9.86 -8.83 9.27
C ILE A 83 9.49 -10.28 8.93
N GLU A 84 9.05 -11.04 9.93
CA GLU A 84 8.47 -12.37 9.77
C GLU A 84 7.00 -12.28 9.35
N TYR A 85 6.64 -13.03 8.33
CA TYR A 85 5.28 -13.23 7.84
C TYR A 85 4.86 -14.67 8.04
N SER A 86 3.59 -14.91 8.29
CA SER A 86 3.07 -16.27 8.42
C SER A 86 1.92 -16.53 7.46
N GLU A 87 1.88 -17.76 6.97
CA GLU A 87 0.71 -18.36 6.35
C GLU A 87 -0.18 -18.91 7.46
N ILE A 88 -1.40 -18.42 7.55
CA ILE A 88 -2.43 -18.90 8.47
C ILE A 88 -3.57 -19.51 7.70
N GLU A 89 -4.01 -20.70 8.11
CA GLU A 89 -5.16 -21.39 7.52
C GLU A 89 -6.41 -21.11 8.37
N LEU A 90 -7.47 -20.68 7.70
CA LEU A 90 -8.78 -20.45 8.30
C LEU A 90 -9.67 -21.70 8.19
N ALA A 91 -10.77 -21.73 8.94
CA ALA A 91 -11.75 -22.83 8.92
C ALA A 91 -12.31 -23.13 7.51
N ASN A 92 -12.43 -22.12 6.66
CA ASN A 92 -12.89 -22.24 5.27
C ASN A 92 -11.79 -22.67 4.27
N LYS A 93 -10.62 -23.09 4.77
CA LYS A 93 -9.44 -23.48 3.98
C LYS A 93 -8.78 -22.37 3.17
N GLU A 94 -9.11 -21.14 3.42
CA GLU A 94 -8.33 -20.01 2.92
C GLU A 94 -7.00 -19.92 3.68
N ILE A 95 -5.94 -19.56 2.96
CA ILE A 95 -4.63 -19.29 3.54
C ILE A 95 -4.37 -17.79 3.40
N TRP A 96 -4.16 -17.14 4.53
CA TRP A 96 -3.85 -15.72 4.58
C TRP A 96 -2.39 -15.49 4.94
N ILE A 97 -1.76 -14.50 4.30
CA ILE A 97 -0.40 -14.07 4.60
C ILE A 97 -0.47 -12.72 5.29
N ILE A 98 0.04 -12.68 6.52
CA ILE A 98 0.03 -11.52 7.42
C ILE A 98 1.37 -11.49 8.16
N ALA A 99 1.84 -10.32 8.61
CA ALA A 99 2.98 -10.24 9.50
C ALA A 99 2.69 -11.01 10.80
N LYS A 100 3.63 -11.85 11.22
CA LYS A 100 3.49 -12.78 12.35
C LYS A 100 2.99 -12.10 13.61
N ASP A 101 3.58 -10.94 13.93
CA ASP A 101 3.27 -10.21 15.17
C ASP A 101 1.90 -9.53 15.15
N LYS A 102 1.27 -9.40 13.97
CA LYS A 102 -0.06 -8.81 13.79
C LYS A 102 -1.20 -9.83 13.74
N ILE A 103 -0.89 -11.11 13.67
CA ILE A 103 -1.92 -12.15 13.48
C ILE A 103 -2.92 -12.16 14.64
N SER A 104 -2.45 -12.18 15.88
CA SER A 104 -3.33 -12.29 17.05
C SER A 104 -4.29 -11.10 17.16
N GLU A 105 -3.80 -9.89 16.94
CA GLU A 105 -4.56 -8.65 16.94
C GLU A 105 -5.67 -8.69 15.88
N ILE A 106 -5.29 -8.94 14.63
CA ILE A 106 -6.20 -8.95 13.48
C ILE A 106 -7.23 -10.07 13.61
N MET A 107 -6.81 -11.28 13.98
CA MET A 107 -7.72 -12.41 14.07
C MET A 107 -8.72 -12.27 15.24
N SER A 108 -8.31 -11.61 16.33
CA SER A 108 -9.21 -11.25 17.42
C SER A 108 -10.25 -10.21 16.98
N GLU A 109 -9.82 -9.18 16.23
CA GLU A 109 -10.70 -8.13 15.72
C GLU A 109 -11.79 -8.69 14.79
N ILE A 110 -11.41 -9.58 13.87
CA ILE A 110 -12.36 -10.15 12.90
C ILE A 110 -13.06 -11.43 13.40
N GLY A 111 -12.76 -11.88 14.61
CA GLY A 111 -13.44 -13.02 15.27
C GLY A 111 -13.27 -14.34 14.52
N LYS A 112 -12.10 -14.63 13.96
CA LYS A 112 -11.86 -15.87 13.21
C LYS A 112 -10.78 -16.73 13.86
N GLU A 113 -11.04 -18.05 13.90
CA GLU A 113 -10.05 -19.04 14.28
C GLU A 113 -9.05 -19.30 13.13
N TYR A 114 -7.82 -19.59 13.50
CA TYR A 114 -6.73 -19.83 12.56
C TYR A 114 -5.72 -20.85 13.06
N ASN A 115 -5.00 -21.46 12.11
CA ASN A 115 -3.84 -22.30 12.38
C ASN A 115 -2.63 -21.79 11.63
N VAL A 116 -1.52 -21.57 12.32
CA VAL A 116 -0.27 -21.16 11.67
C VAL A 116 0.33 -22.36 10.94
N LYS A 117 0.52 -22.24 9.63
CA LYS A 117 1.10 -23.28 8.76
C LYS A 117 2.60 -23.13 8.56
N LYS A 118 3.04 -21.90 8.32
CA LYS A 118 4.42 -21.62 7.94
C LYS A 118 4.78 -20.19 8.29
N THR A 119 6.04 -19.97 8.69
CA THR A 119 6.60 -18.65 8.93
C THR A 119 7.86 -18.46 8.07
N PHE A 120 8.06 -17.25 7.57
CA PHE A 120 9.18 -16.88 6.71
C PHE A 120 9.44 -15.38 6.76
N THR A 121 10.64 -14.94 6.37
CA THR A 121 10.97 -13.51 6.28
C THR A 121 10.39 -12.90 4.99
N GLY A 122 10.10 -11.61 5.01
CA GLY A 122 9.57 -10.89 3.85
C GLY A 122 10.42 -11.03 2.58
N LYS A 123 11.73 -11.18 2.73
CA LYS A 123 12.65 -11.43 1.62
C LYS A 123 12.27 -12.68 0.80
N LYS A 124 11.65 -13.69 1.39
CA LYS A 124 11.25 -14.93 0.69
C LYS A 124 10.05 -14.77 -0.23
N ILE A 125 9.28 -13.72 -0.06
CA ILE A 125 8.09 -13.45 -0.89
C ILE A 125 8.32 -12.31 -1.89
N GLU A 126 9.53 -11.81 -2.02
CA GLU A 126 9.89 -10.85 -3.06
C GLU A 126 9.55 -11.40 -4.45
N GLY A 127 8.95 -10.55 -5.29
CA GLY A 127 8.56 -10.91 -6.66
C GLY A 127 7.37 -11.86 -6.78
N VAL A 128 6.76 -12.30 -5.67
CA VAL A 128 5.53 -13.12 -5.74
C VAL A 128 4.45 -12.32 -6.44
N GLU A 129 3.82 -12.94 -7.46
CA GLU A 129 2.75 -12.33 -8.24
C GLU A 129 1.38 -12.57 -7.61
N TYR A 130 0.55 -11.53 -7.64
CA TYR A 130 -0.82 -11.57 -7.16
C TYR A 130 -1.77 -10.93 -8.20
N GLU A 131 -3.07 -11.03 -7.96
CA GLU A 131 -4.10 -10.37 -8.77
C GLU A 131 -4.68 -9.18 -7.99
N ASN A 132 -4.78 -8.02 -8.63
CA ASN A 132 -5.59 -6.93 -8.06
C ASN A 132 -7.07 -7.31 -8.20
N PRO A 133 -7.82 -7.41 -7.08
CA PRO A 133 -9.22 -7.85 -7.11
C PRO A 133 -10.13 -6.94 -7.95
N LEU A 134 -9.73 -5.69 -8.17
CA LEU A 134 -10.49 -4.71 -8.94
C LEU A 134 -10.07 -4.61 -10.41
N ALA A 135 -8.90 -5.18 -10.80
CA ALA A 135 -8.33 -5.01 -12.14
C ALA A 135 -9.24 -5.51 -13.25
N LYS A 136 -9.96 -6.61 -13.04
CA LYS A 136 -10.91 -7.17 -14.03
C LYS A 136 -12.06 -6.20 -14.32
N ASN A 137 -12.64 -5.62 -13.29
CA ASN A 137 -13.78 -4.70 -13.40
C ASN A 137 -13.39 -3.37 -14.06
N LEU A 138 -12.12 -2.99 -13.96
CA LEU A 138 -11.58 -1.74 -14.49
C LEU A 138 -10.88 -1.91 -15.84
N ASN A 139 -10.84 -3.12 -16.40
CA ASN A 139 -10.09 -3.46 -17.62
C ASN A 139 -8.61 -3.02 -17.58
N LEU A 140 -8.00 -3.00 -16.40
CA LEU A 140 -6.62 -2.58 -16.22
C LEU A 140 -5.65 -3.71 -16.62
N LYS A 141 -4.77 -3.40 -17.58
CA LYS A 141 -3.67 -4.29 -18.01
C LYS A 141 -2.35 -3.54 -17.83
N LEU A 142 -1.79 -3.61 -16.64
CA LEU A 142 -0.51 -2.97 -16.33
C LEU A 142 0.64 -3.95 -16.57
N LYS A 143 1.66 -3.50 -17.30
CA LYS A 143 2.91 -4.27 -17.45
C LYS A 143 3.76 -4.11 -16.20
N ASN A 144 4.44 -5.19 -15.78
CA ASN A 144 5.35 -5.22 -14.62
C ASN A 144 4.72 -4.80 -13.27
N ALA A 145 3.40 -4.90 -13.15
CA ALA A 145 2.65 -4.64 -11.93
C ALA A 145 2.26 -5.94 -11.20
N TYR A 146 1.64 -5.78 -10.04
CA TYR A 146 1.06 -6.85 -9.23
C TYR A 146 2.09 -7.86 -8.71
N LYS A 147 3.20 -7.32 -8.19
CA LYS A 147 4.27 -8.09 -7.55
C LYS A 147 4.56 -7.54 -6.15
N VAL A 148 5.04 -8.43 -5.30
CA VAL A 148 5.58 -8.05 -4.00
C VAL A 148 6.95 -7.41 -4.20
N VAL A 149 7.17 -6.26 -3.56
CA VAL A 149 8.43 -5.52 -3.55
C VAL A 149 8.92 -5.30 -2.12
N LEU A 150 10.23 -5.23 -1.94
CA LEU A 150 10.82 -5.00 -0.62
C LEU A 150 10.88 -3.51 -0.31
N SER A 151 10.44 -3.12 0.88
CA SER A 151 10.50 -1.74 1.36
C SER A 151 10.67 -1.68 2.88
N PRO A 152 11.91 -1.67 3.38
CA PRO A 152 12.15 -1.52 4.83
C PRO A 152 11.75 -0.13 5.35
N ARG A 153 11.68 0.88 4.45
CA ARG A 153 11.37 2.26 4.82
C ARG A 153 9.88 2.49 5.07
N TYR A 154 9.02 1.88 4.27
CA TYR A 154 7.58 2.19 4.27
C TYR A 154 6.72 1.12 4.92
N VAL A 155 7.32 0.02 5.35
CA VAL A 155 6.60 -1.08 6.01
C VAL A 155 7.11 -1.25 7.43
N ASN A 156 6.24 -0.98 8.39
CA ASN A 156 6.45 -1.20 9.82
C ASN A 156 5.29 -2.03 10.40
N LEU A 157 5.30 -2.24 11.71
CA LEU A 157 4.27 -2.99 12.44
C LEU A 157 3.46 -2.11 13.40
N GLU A 158 3.50 -0.80 13.25
CA GLU A 158 2.73 0.11 14.09
C GLU A 158 1.23 -0.07 13.83
N GLU A 159 0.85 -0.12 12.55
CA GLU A 159 -0.53 -0.30 12.11
C GLU A 159 -0.65 -1.33 10.98
N GLY A 160 -1.87 -1.85 10.80
CA GLY A 160 -2.22 -2.72 9.68
C GLY A 160 -1.66 -4.13 9.76
N THR A 161 -1.46 -4.76 8.62
CA THR A 161 -1.14 -6.18 8.47
C THR A 161 0.36 -6.46 8.28
N GLY A 162 1.20 -5.41 8.23
CA GLY A 162 2.60 -5.52 7.83
C GLY A 162 2.81 -5.69 6.33
N LEU A 163 1.73 -5.57 5.54
CA LEU A 163 1.77 -5.51 4.08
C LEU A 163 1.10 -4.20 3.64
N VAL A 164 1.77 -3.44 2.80
CA VAL A 164 1.28 -2.13 2.36
C VAL A 164 1.06 -2.13 0.85
N HIS A 165 -0.15 -1.75 0.42
CA HIS A 165 -0.41 -1.59 -1.00
C HIS A 165 0.24 -0.31 -1.54
N CYS A 166 0.75 -0.38 -2.76
CA CYS A 166 1.37 0.74 -3.44
C CYS A 166 0.55 1.16 -4.65
N ALA A 167 0.27 2.46 -4.75
CA ALA A 167 -0.37 3.07 -5.91
C ALA A 167 0.38 4.35 -6.29
N PRO A 168 0.78 4.54 -7.57
CA PRO A 168 1.50 5.73 -8.00
C PRO A 168 0.68 7.00 -7.78
N GLY A 169 1.33 8.05 -7.25
CA GLY A 169 0.70 9.34 -7.05
C GLY A 169 -0.25 9.44 -5.86
N HIS A 170 -0.26 8.45 -4.98
CA HIS A 170 -1.08 8.41 -3.77
C HIS A 170 -0.17 8.46 -2.52
N GLY A 171 0.06 9.65 -2.03
CA GLY A 171 0.89 9.91 -0.87
C GLY A 171 2.38 10.16 -1.21
N LYS A 172 3.15 10.45 -0.16
CA LYS A 172 4.61 10.67 -0.23
C LYS A 172 5.36 9.42 0.16
#